data_025571c1bf3ca5d0d9fafef43f3548ef
#
_entry.id   025571c1bf3ca5d0d9fafef43f3548ef
#
_cell.length_a   1.000
_cell.length_b   1.000
_cell.length_c   1.000
_cell.angle_alpha   90.00
_cell.angle_beta   90.00
_cell.angle_gamma   90.00
#
_symmetry.space_group_name_H-M   'P 1'
#
loop_
_entity.id
_entity.type
_entity.pdbx_description
1 polymer ?
#
loop_
_entity_poly.entity_id
_entity_poly.type
_entity_poly.pdbx_seq_one_letter_code
_entity_poly.pdbx_strand_id
1 'polypeptide(L)'
;MKCVSYTRTLPWKNHQGELTIAEQNQRIAAYLAEHKELDLQKKYSDRKNDEKARAAFDQMTNDGVERKFDCIIVASMYYCGPDFPAVRQAIKETLYATGIDLIVLEEGLDTRAVSRKEVEDYFEAKRCEMHAEIMFAWRKKQGAGFRLTNSVPFGYIRRNGESNMIKDEEVAPYLSEAFSRYASGRKMRDIAKWLNEQGVDPPMKHKKRILGKPYDEEPDQWTTDMLRCLFRNP
;
A
#
# COMPACT_ATOMS: atom_id res chain seq x y z
N MET A 1 32.82 -17.10 -1.88
CA MET A 1 31.33 -17.22 -1.89
C MET A 1 30.80 -16.25 -2.90
N LYS A 2 29.98 -16.71 -3.88
CA LYS A 2 29.41 -15.84 -4.92
C LYS A 2 28.28 -15.03 -4.34
N CYS A 3 28.34 -13.71 -4.43
CA CYS A 3 27.27 -12.85 -3.95
C CYS A 3 26.73 -11.95 -5.05
N VAL A 4 25.53 -11.44 -4.83
CA VAL A 4 24.88 -10.43 -5.66
C VAL A 4 24.41 -9.28 -4.80
N SER A 5 24.25 -8.09 -5.39
CA SER A 5 23.68 -6.97 -4.67
C SER A 5 22.36 -6.55 -5.28
N TYR A 6 21.45 -6.08 -4.43
CA TYR A 6 20.22 -5.45 -4.86
C TYR A 6 20.12 -4.03 -4.31
N THR A 7 19.78 -3.09 -5.21
CA THR A 7 19.61 -1.68 -4.89
C THR A 7 18.33 -1.15 -5.54
N ARG A 8 17.67 -0.18 -4.90
CA ARG A 8 16.40 0.37 -5.42
C ARG A 8 16.23 1.84 -5.08
N THR A 9 15.59 2.58 -6.00
CA THR A 9 15.02 3.90 -5.70
C THR A 9 13.56 3.74 -5.27
N LEU A 10 13.17 4.30 -4.12
CA LEU A 10 11.80 4.22 -3.66
C LEU A 10 10.89 5.21 -4.41
N PRO A 11 9.63 4.84 -4.67
CA PRO A 11 8.70 5.63 -5.48
C PRO A 11 8.20 6.92 -4.80
N TRP A 12 8.31 7.02 -3.48
CA TRP A 12 7.88 8.21 -2.72
C TRP A 12 9.05 9.11 -2.37
N LYS A 13 8.93 10.33 -2.79
CA LYS A 13 9.79 11.41 -2.30
C LYS A 13 9.29 11.76 -0.90
N ASN A 14 10.02 11.54 0.17
CA ASN A 14 9.83 12.25 1.45
C ASN A 14 10.37 11.58 2.70
N HIS A 15 11.33 10.67 2.63
CA HIS A 15 12.07 10.32 3.82
C HIS A 15 13.43 11.06 3.80
N GLN A 16 13.63 11.97 4.76
CA GLN A 16 14.96 12.51 5.04
C GLN A 16 15.86 11.31 5.41
N GLY A 17 16.91 11.10 4.63
CA GLY A 17 17.87 10.01 4.87
C GLY A 17 17.80 8.84 3.88
N GLU A 18 16.94 8.88 2.86
CA GLU A 18 16.95 7.86 1.80
C GLU A 18 18.29 7.86 1.02
N LEU A 19 18.92 6.69 0.96
CA LEU A 19 20.11 6.52 0.16
C LEU A 19 19.76 6.42 -1.33
N THR A 20 20.48 7.15 -2.14
CA THR A 20 20.46 6.95 -3.59
C THR A 20 21.04 5.58 -3.96
N ILE A 21 20.77 5.09 -5.16
CA ILE A 21 21.38 3.85 -5.67
C ILE A 21 22.92 3.92 -5.62
N ALA A 22 23.50 5.11 -5.86
CA ALA A 22 24.94 5.31 -5.78
C ALA A 22 25.47 5.12 -4.34
N GLU A 23 24.80 5.69 -3.36
CA GLU A 23 25.16 5.56 -1.94
C GLU A 23 24.94 4.13 -1.44
N GLN A 24 23.84 3.46 -1.84
CA GLN A 24 23.64 2.04 -1.55
C GLN A 24 24.79 1.20 -2.09
N ASN A 25 25.16 1.40 -3.36
CA ASN A 25 26.31 0.70 -3.97
C ASN A 25 27.62 1.01 -3.28
N GLN A 26 27.84 2.25 -2.83
CA GLN A 26 29.03 2.65 -2.09
C GLN A 26 29.14 1.90 -0.76
N ARG A 27 28.04 1.80 0.01
CA ARG A 27 28.02 1.03 1.26
C ARG A 27 28.30 -0.45 1.04
N ILE A 28 27.68 -1.04 0.01
CA ILE A 28 27.93 -2.45 -0.36
C ILE A 28 29.38 -2.65 -0.77
N ALA A 29 29.96 -1.72 -1.55
CA ALA A 29 31.36 -1.81 -1.95
C ALA A 29 32.31 -1.69 -0.76
N ALA A 30 32.04 -0.82 0.21
CA ALA A 30 32.81 -0.70 1.44
C ALA A 30 32.79 -2.02 2.25
N TYR A 31 31.61 -2.61 2.42
CA TYR A 31 31.46 -3.90 3.08
C TYR A 31 32.23 -5.02 2.39
N LEU A 32 32.13 -5.10 1.07
CA LEU A 32 32.89 -6.09 0.27
C LEU A 32 34.41 -5.89 0.32
N ALA A 33 34.88 -4.65 0.54
CA ALA A 33 36.31 -4.37 0.71
C ALA A 33 36.89 -4.99 1.98
N GLU A 34 36.07 -5.12 3.03
CA GLU A 34 36.41 -5.73 4.31
C GLU A 34 36.18 -7.24 4.32
N HIS A 35 35.29 -7.76 3.45
CA HIS A 35 34.89 -9.17 3.39
C HIS A 35 35.37 -9.84 2.09
N LYS A 36 36.66 -10.14 2.00
CA LYS A 36 37.32 -10.68 0.79
C LYS A 36 36.84 -12.07 0.38
N GLU A 37 36.17 -12.78 1.27
CA GLU A 37 35.56 -14.08 1.01
C GLU A 37 34.32 -13.98 0.13
N LEU A 38 33.74 -12.76 -0.03
CA LEU A 38 32.58 -12.47 -0.84
C LEU A 38 33.00 -11.96 -2.24
N ASP A 39 32.51 -12.63 -3.27
CA ASP A 39 32.82 -12.33 -4.67
C ASP A 39 31.57 -11.84 -5.38
N LEU A 40 31.49 -10.53 -5.65
CA LEU A 40 30.32 -9.89 -6.26
C LEU A 40 30.20 -10.23 -7.74
N GLN A 41 29.27 -11.09 -8.08
CA GLN A 41 29.03 -11.56 -9.46
C GLN A 41 28.15 -10.60 -10.28
N LYS A 42 27.09 -10.04 -9.66
CA LYS A 42 26.09 -9.23 -10.37
C LYS A 42 25.45 -8.20 -9.46
N LYS A 43 25.08 -7.07 -10.04
CA LYS A 43 24.30 -6.01 -9.39
C LYS A 43 22.92 -5.94 -10.01
N TYR A 44 21.89 -6.03 -9.21
CA TYR A 44 20.51 -5.83 -9.60
C TYR A 44 20.04 -4.46 -9.10
N SER A 45 19.31 -3.72 -9.95
CA SER A 45 18.92 -2.38 -9.61
C SER A 45 17.57 -2.01 -10.22
N ASP A 46 16.59 -1.63 -9.40
CA ASP A 46 15.31 -1.14 -9.83
C ASP A 46 15.22 0.38 -9.67
N ARG A 47 14.86 1.09 -10.75
CA ARG A 47 14.70 2.55 -10.79
C ARG A 47 13.24 2.96 -10.79
N LYS A 48 12.96 4.15 -10.31
CA LYS A 48 11.68 4.73 -9.91
C LYS A 48 10.53 4.73 -10.93
N ASN A 49 10.74 4.60 -12.21
CA ASN A 49 9.76 5.03 -13.22
C ASN A 49 8.86 3.94 -13.80
N ASP A 50 8.89 2.72 -13.27
CA ASP A 50 8.04 1.65 -13.73
C ASP A 50 7.07 1.21 -12.64
N GLU A 51 5.76 1.35 -12.87
CA GLU A 51 4.71 0.76 -12.02
C GLU A 51 4.80 -0.79 -11.97
N LYS A 52 5.58 -1.38 -12.89
CA LYS A 52 5.98 -2.78 -12.93
C LYS A 52 7.40 -3.02 -12.38
N ALA A 53 8.00 -2.04 -11.74
CA ALA A 53 9.44 -1.95 -11.46
C ALA A 53 9.88 -2.81 -10.28
N ARG A 54 9.78 -4.11 -10.47
CA ARG A 54 10.50 -5.13 -9.72
C ARG A 54 11.24 -6.09 -10.64
N ALA A 55 11.45 -5.70 -11.90
CA ALA A 55 12.03 -6.59 -12.89
C ALA A 55 13.41 -7.12 -12.47
N ALA A 56 14.23 -6.24 -11.85
CA ALA A 56 15.55 -6.64 -11.34
C ALA A 56 15.43 -7.52 -10.08
N PHE A 57 14.47 -7.22 -9.19
CA PHE A 57 14.21 -8.06 -8.01
C PHE A 57 13.67 -9.44 -8.42
N ASP A 58 12.72 -9.50 -9.34
CA ASP A 58 12.15 -10.75 -9.84
C ASP A 58 13.20 -11.57 -10.56
N GLN A 59 14.06 -10.93 -11.37
CA GLN A 59 15.20 -11.59 -12.01
C GLN A 59 16.19 -12.13 -10.97
N MET A 60 16.52 -11.35 -9.94
CA MET A 60 17.39 -11.80 -8.85
C MET A 60 16.81 -13.03 -8.15
N THR A 61 15.49 -13.00 -7.86
CA THR A 61 14.83 -14.13 -7.21
C THR A 61 14.87 -15.38 -8.09
N ASN A 62 14.62 -15.25 -9.39
CA ASN A 62 14.70 -16.37 -10.33
C ASN A 62 16.13 -16.91 -10.45
N ASP A 63 17.13 -16.03 -10.58
CA ASP A 63 18.55 -16.42 -10.63
C ASP A 63 18.98 -17.12 -9.33
N GLY A 64 18.37 -16.74 -8.19
CA GLY A 64 18.54 -17.39 -6.90
C GLY A 64 17.97 -18.80 -6.84
N VAL A 65 16.73 -18.98 -7.32
CA VAL A 65 16.10 -20.31 -7.44
C VAL A 65 16.97 -21.24 -8.30
N GLU A 66 17.59 -20.70 -9.35
CA GLU A 66 18.53 -21.43 -10.22
C GLU A 66 19.94 -21.61 -9.60
N ARG A 67 20.16 -21.14 -8.36
CA ARG A 67 21.44 -21.25 -7.61
C ARG A 67 22.64 -20.65 -8.35
N LYS A 68 22.44 -19.51 -9.01
CA LYS A 68 23.54 -18.81 -9.69
C LYS A 68 24.49 -18.08 -8.74
N PHE A 69 24.05 -17.87 -7.49
CA PHE A 69 24.83 -17.23 -6.42
C PHE A 69 24.45 -17.82 -5.06
N ASP A 70 25.25 -17.52 -4.05
CA ASP A 70 25.12 -18.09 -2.70
C ASP A 70 24.59 -17.08 -1.69
N CYS A 71 24.69 -15.77 -1.97
CA CYS A 71 24.35 -14.71 -1.02
C CYS A 71 23.81 -13.45 -1.72
N ILE A 72 22.85 -12.80 -1.07
CA ILE A 72 22.28 -11.50 -1.47
C ILE A 72 22.75 -10.44 -0.47
N ILE A 73 23.24 -9.30 -0.95
CA ILE A 73 23.63 -8.16 -0.13
C ILE A 73 22.73 -6.97 -0.46
N VAL A 74 22.13 -6.38 0.57
CA VAL A 74 21.30 -5.18 0.48
C VAL A 74 21.73 -4.14 1.50
N ALA A 75 21.62 -2.85 1.16
CA ALA A 75 21.95 -1.79 2.10
C ALA A 75 20.99 -1.76 3.30
N SER A 76 19.70 -1.94 3.07
CA SER A 76 18.65 -2.11 4.09
C SER A 76 17.47 -2.86 3.50
N MET A 77 16.72 -3.58 4.33
CA MET A 77 15.44 -4.22 3.94
C MET A 77 14.40 -3.21 3.45
N TYR A 78 14.52 -1.95 3.87
CA TYR A 78 13.66 -0.86 3.42
C TYR A 78 13.67 -0.72 1.88
N TYR A 79 14.83 -0.89 1.23
CA TYR A 79 14.96 -0.82 -0.23
C TYR A 79 14.39 -2.03 -0.97
N CYS A 80 14.05 -3.11 -0.28
CA CYS A 80 13.35 -4.23 -0.90
C CYS A 80 11.89 -3.92 -1.25
N GLY A 81 11.32 -2.85 -0.70
CA GLY A 81 10.07 -2.24 -1.16
C GLY A 81 8.89 -2.30 -0.20
N PRO A 82 7.83 -1.52 -0.48
CA PRO A 82 6.69 -1.33 0.39
C PRO A 82 5.78 -2.56 0.50
N ASP A 83 5.82 -3.42 -0.52
CA ASP A 83 5.11 -4.68 -0.51
C ASP A 83 5.94 -5.76 0.21
N PHE A 84 6.22 -5.46 1.48
CA PHE A 84 7.05 -6.31 2.32
C PHE A 84 6.53 -7.75 2.46
N PRO A 85 5.22 -8.03 2.52
CA PRO A 85 4.74 -9.42 2.57
C PRO A 85 5.17 -10.25 1.36
N ALA A 86 5.04 -9.73 0.15
CA ALA A 86 5.47 -10.42 -1.07
C ALA A 86 7.00 -10.55 -1.17
N VAL A 87 7.73 -9.48 -0.79
CA VAL A 87 9.19 -9.51 -0.72
C VAL A 87 9.68 -10.51 0.32
N ARG A 88 9.10 -10.49 1.53
CA ARG A 88 9.39 -11.45 2.58
C ARG A 88 9.17 -12.88 2.12
N GLN A 89 8.06 -13.14 1.44
CA GLN A 89 7.74 -14.45 0.89
C GLN A 89 8.79 -14.88 -0.13
N ALA A 90 9.13 -14.02 -1.10
CA ALA A 90 10.12 -14.30 -2.12
C ALA A 90 11.52 -14.54 -1.52
N ILE A 91 11.98 -13.69 -0.60
CA ILE A 91 13.26 -13.87 0.09
C ILE A 91 13.23 -15.14 0.93
N LYS A 92 12.16 -15.44 1.66
CA LYS A 92 12.02 -16.64 2.46
C LYS A 92 12.05 -17.89 1.59
N GLU A 93 11.32 -17.93 0.49
CA GLU A 93 11.31 -19.04 -0.45
C GLU A 93 12.67 -19.22 -1.12
N THR A 94 13.33 -18.11 -1.47
CA THR A 94 14.67 -18.16 -2.07
C THR A 94 15.73 -18.56 -1.05
N LEU A 95 15.74 -17.92 0.13
CA LEU A 95 16.74 -18.21 1.19
C LEU A 95 16.59 -19.63 1.76
N TYR A 96 15.39 -19.99 2.19
CA TYR A 96 15.19 -21.25 2.90
C TYR A 96 15.01 -22.45 1.99
N ALA A 97 14.42 -22.25 0.81
CA ALA A 97 14.25 -23.32 -0.15
C ALA A 97 15.53 -23.64 -0.93
N THR A 98 16.37 -22.63 -1.21
CA THR A 98 17.59 -22.79 -2.00
C THR A 98 18.88 -22.70 -1.19
N GLY A 99 18.81 -22.31 0.08
CA GLY A 99 19.99 -22.14 0.95
C GLY A 99 20.84 -20.94 0.59
N ILE A 100 20.23 -19.87 0.07
CA ILE A 100 20.90 -18.59 -0.21
C ILE A 100 20.89 -17.73 1.04
N ASP A 101 22.03 -17.14 1.36
CA ASP A 101 22.19 -16.23 2.49
C ASP A 101 21.78 -14.79 2.16
N LEU A 102 21.42 -14.03 3.20
CA LEU A 102 21.09 -12.61 3.12
C LEU A 102 21.98 -11.82 4.08
N ILE A 103 22.55 -10.74 3.56
CA ILE A 103 23.31 -9.75 4.35
C ILE A 103 22.58 -8.40 4.21
N VAL A 104 22.17 -7.81 5.34
CA VAL A 104 21.51 -6.51 5.41
C VAL A 104 22.38 -5.57 6.22
N LEU A 105 22.99 -4.58 5.56
CA LEU A 105 24.08 -3.80 6.14
C LEU A 105 23.63 -2.88 7.28
N GLU A 106 22.56 -2.11 7.08
CA GLU A 106 22.10 -1.13 8.08
C GLU A 106 21.55 -1.79 9.34
N GLU A 107 20.89 -2.92 9.19
CA GLU A 107 20.32 -3.68 10.29
C GLU A 107 21.29 -4.68 10.92
N GLY A 108 22.49 -4.84 10.34
CA GLY A 108 23.49 -5.75 10.84
C GLY A 108 23.10 -7.24 10.78
N LEU A 109 22.17 -7.61 9.90
CA LEU A 109 21.76 -9.00 9.72
C LEU A 109 22.71 -9.71 8.75
N ASP A 110 23.29 -10.82 9.21
CA ASP A 110 24.00 -11.78 8.37
C ASP A 110 23.46 -13.19 8.67
N THR A 111 22.69 -13.76 7.75
CA THR A 111 22.04 -15.06 7.96
C THR A 111 23.01 -16.22 8.08
N ARG A 112 24.27 -16.03 7.70
CA ARG A 112 25.34 -17.03 7.89
C ARG A 112 25.77 -17.16 9.35
N ALA A 113 25.61 -16.05 10.11
CA ALA A 113 26.09 -15.95 11.49
C ALA A 113 24.98 -16.14 12.55
N VAL A 114 23.72 -16.17 12.14
CA VAL A 114 22.56 -16.25 13.04
C VAL A 114 21.74 -17.50 12.80
N SER A 115 21.00 -17.92 13.82
CA SER A 115 20.09 -19.06 13.72
C SER A 115 18.87 -18.75 12.86
N ARG A 116 18.26 -19.80 12.29
CA ARG A 116 17.01 -19.67 11.53
C ARG A 116 15.89 -18.96 12.31
N LYS A 117 15.82 -19.21 13.62
CA LYS A 117 14.85 -18.56 14.49
C LYS A 117 15.09 -17.05 14.55
N GLU A 118 16.33 -16.61 14.72
CA GLU A 118 16.68 -15.19 14.73
C GLU A 118 16.34 -14.50 13.40
N VAL A 119 16.53 -15.18 12.28
CA VAL A 119 16.10 -14.68 10.96
C VAL A 119 14.59 -14.54 10.88
N GLU A 120 13.82 -15.51 11.38
CA GLU A 120 12.35 -15.42 11.42
C GLU A 120 11.85 -14.30 12.35
N ASP A 121 12.46 -14.16 13.53
CA ASP A 121 12.16 -13.10 14.49
C ASP A 121 12.48 -11.71 13.89
N TYR A 122 13.58 -11.56 13.16
CA TYR A 122 13.92 -10.34 12.44
C TYR A 122 12.85 -9.95 11.40
N PHE A 123 12.44 -10.89 10.56
CA PHE A 123 11.41 -10.62 9.55
C PHE A 123 10.06 -10.26 10.18
N GLU A 124 9.73 -10.84 11.32
CA GLU A 124 8.51 -10.52 12.05
C GLU A 124 8.57 -9.12 12.68
N ALA A 125 9.69 -8.77 13.30
CA ALA A 125 9.93 -7.43 13.86
C ALA A 125 9.82 -6.36 12.76
N LYS A 126 10.46 -6.55 11.61
CA LYS A 126 10.38 -5.62 10.48
C LYS A 126 8.96 -5.47 9.93
N ARG A 127 8.18 -6.55 9.89
CA ARG A 127 6.76 -6.48 9.52
C ARG A 127 5.97 -5.59 10.46
N CYS A 128 6.20 -5.72 11.76
CA CYS A 128 5.53 -4.89 12.76
C CYS A 128 5.92 -3.41 12.67
N GLU A 129 7.21 -3.11 12.49
CA GLU A 129 7.71 -1.73 12.30
C GLU A 129 7.05 -1.06 11.09
N MET A 130 7.11 -1.68 9.93
CA MET A 130 6.51 -1.13 8.71
C MET A 130 5.00 -0.95 8.82
N HIS A 131 4.30 -1.88 9.45
CA HIS A 131 2.87 -1.73 9.71
C HIS A 131 2.60 -0.52 10.63
N ALA A 132 3.38 -0.35 11.68
CA ALA A 132 3.26 0.78 12.59
C ALA A 132 3.52 2.12 11.88
N GLU A 133 4.53 2.22 11.02
CA GLU A 133 4.83 3.41 10.21
C GLU A 133 3.68 3.75 9.24
N ILE A 134 3.14 2.76 8.54
CA ILE A 134 1.98 2.92 7.65
C ILE A 134 0.79 3.44 8.45
N MET A 135 0.47 2.82 9.59
CA MET A 135 -0.64 3.23 10.45
C MET A 135 -0.45 4.63 11.02
N PHE A 136 0.80 4.99 11.39
CA PHE A 136 1.13 6.34 11.84
C PHE A 136 0.94 7.38 10.73
N ALA A 137 1.45 7.10 9.52
CA ALA A 137 1.26 7.97 8.36
C ALA A 137 -0.22 8.14 8.01
N TRP A 138 -1.01 7.08 8.13
CA TRP A 138 -2.45 7.11 7.93
C TRP A 138 -3.16 7.99 8.98
N ARG A 139 -2.84 7.79 10.27
CA ARG A 139 -3.40 8.62 11.36
C ARG A 139 -3.05 10.10 11.19
N LYS A 140 -1.80 10.40 10.80
CA LYS A 140 -1.37 11.77 10.51
C LYS A 140 -2.16 12.39 9.36
N LYS A 141 -2.40 11.66 8.28
CA LYS A 141 -3.24 12.10 7.16
C LYS A 141 -4.69 12.30 7.57
N GLN A 142 -5.26 11.39 8.36
CA GLN A 142 -6.62 11.54 8.89
C GLN A 142 -6.74 12.77 9.80
N GLY A 143 -5.77 13.00 10.71
CA GLY A 143 -5.74 14.18 11.56
C GLY A 143 -5.62 15.50 10.78
N ALA A 144 -5.03 15.46 9.58
CA ALA A 144 -4.97 16.60 8.65
C ALA A 144 -6.21 16.70 7.72
N GLY A 145 -7.27 15.90 7.97
CA GLY A 145 -8.50 15.91 7.17
C GLY A 145 -8.42 15.11 5.86
N PHE A 146 -7.32 14.42 5.61
CA PHE A 146 -7.19 13.56 4.41
C PHE A 146 -7.91 12.23 4.62
N ARG A 147 -8.74 11.86 3.65
CA ARG A 147 -9.36 10.54 3.62
C ARG A 147 -8.46 9.52 2.93
N LEU A 148 -8.37 8.32 3.54
CA LEU A 148 -7.50 7.24 3.07
C LEU A 148 -8.13 6.35 2.00
N THR A 149 -9.42 6.52 1.73
CA THR A 149 -10.13 5.73 0.72
C THR A 149 -10.41 6.54 -0.53
N ASN A 150 -10.27 5.92 -1.69
CA ASN A 150 -10.67 6.53 -2.97
C ASN A 150 -12.20 6.61 -3.12
N SER A 151 -12.96 6.00 -2.22
CA SER A 151 -14.42 6.04 -2.25
C SER A 151 -14.93 7.33 -1.62
N VAL A 152 -15.64 8.12 -2.42
CA VAL A 152 -16.35 9.31 -1.95
C VAL A 152 -17.70 8.86 -1.38
N PRO A 153 -18.06 9.22 -0.12
CA PRO A 153 -19.37 8.93 0.43
C PRO A 153 -20.48 9.64 -0.37
N PHE A 154 -21.64 9.06 -0.37
CA PHE A 154 -22.81 9.71 -0.94
C PHE A 154 -23.10 11.04 -0.22
N GLY A 155 -23.43 12.08 -0.99
CA GLY A 155 -23.57 13.45 -0.48
C GLY A 155 -22.32 14.30 -0.58
N TYR A 156 -21.24 13.73 -1.08
CA TYR A 156 -19.98 14.43 -1.38
C TYR A 156 -19.50 14.10 -2.78
N ILE A 157 -18.78 15.04 -3.39
CA ILE A 157 -18.09 14.89 -4.66
C ILE A 157 -16.61 15.27 -4.51
N ARG A 158 -15.79 14.78 -5.42
CA ARG A 158 -14.38 15.14 -5.53
C ARG A 158 -14.14 15.73 -6.91
N ARG A 159 -13.54 16.90 -6.98
CA ARG A 159 -13.05 17.44 -8.24
C ARG A 159 -11.78 16.74 -8.66
N ASN A 160 -11.59 16.56 -9.96
CA ASN A 160 -10.39 15.92 -10.50
C ASN A 160 -9.14 16.67 -10.05
N GLY A 161 -8.20 15.93 -9.44
CA GLY A 161 -6.92 16.48 -8.94
C GLY A 161 -6.95 17.02 -7.50
N GLU A 162 -8.12 17.11 -6.84
CA GLU A 162 -8.23 17.58 -5.47
C GLU A 162 -8.30 16.41 -4.47
N SER A 163 -7.61 16.55 -3.35
CA SER A 163 -7.67 15.58 -2.24
C SER A 163 -8.92 15.78 -1.37
N ASN A 164 -9.47 16.98 -1.35
CA ASN A 164 -10.59 17.34 -0.51
C ASN A 164 -11.93 17.00 -1.16
N MET A 165 -12.88 16.58 -0.34
CA MET A 165 -14.26 16.40 -0.74
C MET A 165 -15.04 17.66 -0.46
N ILE A 166 -15.93 18.01 -1.38
CA ILE A 166 -16.89 19.09 -1.23
C ILE A 166 -18.30 18.50 -1.13
N LYS A 167 -19.20 19.20 -0.48
CA LYS A 167 -20.60 18.80 -0.44
C LYS A 167 -21.17 18.76 -1.85
N ASP A 168 -21.95 17.74 -2.13
CA ASP A 168 -22.74 17.65 -3.34
C ASP A 168 -24.04 18.41 -3.15
N GLU A 169 -24.11 19.61 -3.68
CA GLU A 169 -25.26 20.52 -3.51
C GLU A 169 -26.57 19.95 -4.07
N GLU A 170 -26.49 18.97 -4.97
CA GLU A 170 -27.66 18.32 -5.54
C GLU A 170 -28.36 17.40 -4.53
N VAL A 171 -27.60 16.66 -3.73
CA VAL A 171 -28.16 15.64 -2.81
C VAL A 171 -27.99 15.96 -1.33
N ALA A 172 -27.03 16.80 -0.95
CA ALA A 172 -26.73 17.09 0.45
C ALA A 172 -27.92 17.66 1.23
N PRO A 173 -28.76 18.57 0.69
CA PRO A 173 -29.95 19.06 1.39
C PRO A 173 -30.94 17.93 1.74
N TYR A 174 -31.19 17.02 0.80
CA TYR A 174 -32.06 15.87 1.02
C TYR A 174 -31.52 14.88 2.04
N LEU A 175 -30.18 14.68 2.04
CA LEU A 175 -29.54 13.84 3.04
C LEU A 175 -29.64 14.45 4.43
N SER A 176 -29.38 15.73 4.57
CA SER A 176 -29.53 16.44 5.85
C SER A 176 -30.92 16.27 6.42
N GLU A 177 -31.96 16.44 5.58
CA GLU A 177 -33.34 16.23 5.96
C GLU A 177 -33.65 14.76 6.29
N ALA A 178 -33.09 13.79 5.52
CA ALA A 178 -33.29 12.37 5.79
C ALA A 178 -32.67 11.97 7.16
N PHE A 179 -31.50 12.49 7.50
CA PHE A 179 -30.87 12.29 8.83
C PHE A 179 -31.72 12.93 9.94
N SER A 180 -32.25 14.13 9.73
CA SER A 180 -33.12 14.81 10.69
C SER A 180 -34.43 14.01 10.94
N ARG A 181 -35.05 13.51 9.89
CA ARG A 181 -36.24 12.64 9.98
C ARG A 181 -35.93 11.33 10.71
N TYR A 182 -34.79 10.72 10.43
CA TYR A 182 -34.35 9.51 11.13
C TYR A 182 -34.11 9.77 12.62
N ALA A 183 -33.43 10.87 12.96
CA ALA A 183 -33.18 11.28 14.35
C ALA A 183 -34.48 11.60 15.11
N SER A 184 -35.51 12.09 14.41
CA SER A 184 -36.85 12.33 15.00
C SER A 184 -37.72 11.06 15.12
N GLY A 185 -37.17 9.87 14.83
CA GLY A 185 -37.84 8.59 14.99
C GLY A 185 -38.74 8.17 13.83
N ARG A 186 -38.64 8.80 12.67
CA ARG A 186 -39.38 8.36 11.48
C ARG A 186 -38.85 7.00 10.99
N LYS A 187 -39.77 6.15 10.51
CA LYS A 187 -39.43 4.84 9.99
C LYS A 187 -38.62 4.95 8.68
N MET A 188 -37.59 4.14 8.51
CA MET A 188 -36.76 4.14 7.28
C MET A 188 -37.60 3.96 6.00
N ARG A 189 -38.66 3.17 6.05
CA ARG A 189 -39.56 2.99 4.91
C ARG A 189 -40.23 4.32 4.47
N ASP A 190 -40.62 5.16 5.42
CA ASP A 190 -41.28 6.43 5.12
C ASP A 190 -40.23 7.45 4.59
N ILE A 191 -38.99 7.38 5.06
CA ILE A 191 -37.89 8.19 4.56
C ILE A 191 -37.51 7.77 3.13
N ALA A 192 -37.44 6.47 2.85
CA ALA A 192 -37.16 5.97 1.49
C ALA A 192 -38.26 6.42 0.51
N LYS A 193 -39.53 6.29 0.91
CA LYS A 193 -40.67 6.76 0.12
C LYS A 193 -40.57 8.26 -0.17
N TRP A 194 -40.27 9.07 0.84
CA TRP A 194 -40.09 10.51 0.67
C TRP A 194 -38.97 10.86 -0.29
N LEU A 195 -37.75 10.19 -0.20
CA LEU A 195 -36.66 10.43 -1.13
C LEU A 195 -37.05 10.09 -2.57
N ASN A 196 -37.80 9.01 -2.78
CA ASN A 196 -38.34 8.63 -4.08
C ASN A 196 -39.32 9.68 -4.62
N GLU A 197 -40.21 10.22 -3.77
CA GLU A 197 -41.15 11.29 -4.13
C GLU A 197 -40.43 12.60 -4.48
N GLN A 198 -39.26 12.85 -3.89
CA GLN A 198 -38.43 14.01 -4.24
C GLN A 198 -37.59 13.80 -5.50
N GLY A 199 -37.60 12.59 -6.09
CA GLY A 199 -36.82 12.26 -7.28
C GLY A 199 -35.31 12.21 -7.05
N VAL A 200 -34.87 11.96 -5.81
CA VAL A 200 -33.43 11.86 -5.48
C VAL A 200 -32.87 10.51 -5.94
N ASP A 201 -31.94 10.53 -6.85
CA ASP A 201 -31.30 9.29 -7.32
C ASP A 201 -30.66 8.48 -6.19
N PRO A 202 -30.81 7.15 -6.17
CA PRO A 202 -30.08 6.28 -5.24
C PRO A 202 -28.56 6.39 -5.40
N PRO A 203 -27.75 6.05 -4.36
CA PRO A 203 -26.33 6.32 -4.30
C PRO A 203 -25.52 5.82 -5.51
N MET A 204 -25.76 4.60 -5.99
CA MET A 204 -25.00 4.04 -7.11
C MET A 204 -25.41 4.67 -8.44
N LYS A 205 -26.69 4.92 -8.66
CA LYS A 205 -27.20 5.60 -9.85
C LYS A 205 -26.63 7.01 -9.95
N HIS A 206 -26.77 7.81 -8.88
CA HIS A 206 -26.21 9.16 -8.79
C HIS A 206 -24.70 9.19 -9.06
N LYS A 207 -23.94 8.29 -8.40
CA LYS A 207 -22.49 8.19 -8.60
C LYS A 207 -22.11 7.88 -10.05
N LYS A 208 -22.78 6.92 -10.69
CA LYS A 208 -22.50 6.56 -12.09
C LYS A 208 -22.87 7.71 -13.03
N ARG A 209 -23.98 8.40 -12.77
CA ARG A 209 -24.42 9.58 -13.52
C ARG A 209 -23.36 10.70 -13.49
N ILE A 210 -22.86 11.07 -12.30
CA ILE A 210 -21.79 12.08 -12.17
C ILE A 210 -20.50 11.65 -12.89
N LEU A 211 -20.16 10.36 -12.89
CA LEU A 211 -18.98 9.84 -13.55
C LEU A 211 -19.16 9.63 -15.06
N GLY A 212 -20.31 9.95 -15.63
CA GLY A 212 -20.62 9.72 -17.04
C GLY A 212 -20.61 8.24 -17.44
N LYS A 213 -20.91 7.33 -16.49
CA LYS A 213 -20.97 5.88 -16.72
C LYS A 213 -22.42 5.43 -16.96
N PRO A 214 -22.64 4.32 -17.71
CA PRO A 214 -23.98 3.74 -17.82
C PRO A 214 -24.57 3.39 -16.45
N TYR A 215 -25.83 3.70 -16.25
CA TYR A 215 -26.52 3.51 -14.96
C TYR A 215 -27.93 2.90 -15.11
N ASP A 216 -28.31 2.48 -16.31
CA ASP A 216 -29.65 1.95 -16.60
C ASP A 216 -29.97 0.64 -15.85
N GLU A 217 -28.94 -0.10 -15.42
CA GLU A 217 -29.06 -1.31 -14.63
C GLU A 217 -29.14 -1.06 -13.12
N GLU A 218 -28.95 0.18 -12.67
CA GLU A 218 -28.95 0.51 -11.24
C GLU A 218 -30.40 0.69 -10.73
N PRO A 219 -30.63 0.38 -9.43
CA PRO A 219 -31.95 0.61 -8.83
C PRO A 219 -32.39 2.06 -8.95
N ASP A 220 -33.61 2.27 -9.43
CA ASP A 220 -34.21 3.60 -9.60
C ASP A 220 -34.82 4.17 -8.32
N GLN A 221 -34.96 3.34 -7.29
CA GLN A 221 -35.65 3.72 -6.07
C GLN A 221 -34.82 3.45 -4.83
N TRP A 222 -34.94 4.32 -3.86
CA TRP A 222 -34.42 4.13 -2.53
C TRP A 222 -35.08 2.98 -1.81
N THR A 223 -34.27 2.14 -1.15
CA THR A 223 -34.73 1.05 -0.31
C THR A 223 -34.35 1.29 1.15
N THR A 224 -35.00 0.56 2.06
CA THR A 224 -34.66 0.59 3.49
C THR A 224 -33.24 0.10 3.76
N ASP A 225 -32.71 -0.80 2.92
CA ASP A 225 -31.35 -1.31 3.09
C ASP A 225 -30.30 -0.28 2.68
N MET A 226 -30.55 0.49 1.64
CA MET A 226 -29.68 1.63 1.27
C MET A 226 -29.62 2.66 2.39
N LEU A 227 -30.76 3.01 3.01
CA LEU A 227 -30.81 3.91 4.16
C LEU A 227 -30.13 3.33 5.38
N ARG A 228 -30.25 2.02 5.62
CA ARG A 228 -29.55 1.35 6.72
C ARG A 228 -28.04 1.45 6.55
N CYS A 229 -27.53 1.25 5.32
CA CYS A 229 -26.11 1.45 5.01
C CYS A 229 -25.68 2.91 5.19
N LEU A 230 -26.49 3.85 4.75
CA LEU A 230 -26.23 5.28 4.85
C LEU A 230 -26.13 5.75 6.31
N PHE A 231 -27.12 5.39 7.15
CA PHE A 231 -27.19 5.84 8.55
C PHE A 231 -26.23 5.10 9.49
N ARG A 232 -25.66 3.98 9.08
CA ARG A 232 -24.60 3.27 9.83
C ARG A 232 -23.21 3.82 9.58
N ASN A 233 -23.04 4.64 8.56
CA ASN A 233 -21.75 5.23 8.22
C ASN A 233 -21.77 6.71 8.69
N PRO A 234 -21.22 6.99 9.90
CA PRO A 234 -21.22 8.33 10.49
C PRO A 234 -20.31 9.30 9.73
#